data_4a180de94f5965917317e0f5c35fc265
#
_entry.id   4a180de94f5965917317e0f5c35fc265
#
_cell.length_a   1.000
_cell.length_b   1.000
_cell.length_c   1.000
_cell.angle_alpha   90.00
_cell.angle_beta   90.00
_cell.angle_gamma   90.00
#
_symmetry.space_group_name_H-M   'P 1'
#
loop_
_entity.id
_entity.type
_entity.pdbx_description
1 polymer ?
#
loop_
_entity_poly.entity_id
_entity_poly.type
_entity_poly.pdbx_seq_one_letter_code
_entity_poly.pdbx_strand_id
1 'polypeptide(L)'
;KGGIFQRIDLFEPGTLNVDPLLPNIADIFTTSTYEEYAAFGNATVHLGPRFDITLGGRYSHNKQFVDQGGTGLLAPPALESRSSEGVFTWSGAAKYKVSSNVALYTRVAKGFRPGGPNLLPPNVPAGTPQTYSSDSLISYEAGIKAETADRSFSIDAAAFHIDWTDIQLFTVINNFGLNANGGKAKSDGFEFTATLRPTRGFVFSLNGAYTKARLKTDTDPNVGGLSGDPLPFTPKFNVNANVDYSWSLGGDSEAFVGASLRSLSKQRANFDAGFGALYGLDRP
;
A
#
# COMPACT_ATOMS: atom_id res chain seq x y z
N LYS A 1 12.99 -4.81 16.95
CA LYS A 1 13.62 -6.11 16.70
C LYS A 1 12.55 -7.18 16.72
N GLY A 2 12.44 -7.97 15.67
CA GLY A 2 11.52 -9.10 15.54
C GLY A 2 12.28 -10.37 15.16
N GLY A 3 11.76 -11.53 15.56
CA GLY A 3 12.30 -12.82 15.17
C GLY A 3 11.17 -13.81 14.91
N ILE A 4 11.34 -14.66 13.92
CA ILE A 4 10.42 -15.76 13.60
C ILE A 4 11.25 -17.04 13.68
N PHE A 5 10.69 -18.04 14.35
CA PHE A 5 11.18 -19.40 14.32
C PHE A 5 10.09 -20.27 13.70
N GLN A 6 10.45 -21.06 12.71
CA GLN A 6 9.53 -21.96 12.01
C GLN A 6 10.16 -23.33 11.87
N ARG A 7 9.41 -24.36 12.29
CA ARG A 7 9.74 -25.76 12.06
C ARG A 7 8.85 -26.32 10.96
N ILE A 8 9.42 -27.08 10.06
CA ILE A 8 8.73 -27.76 8.97
C ILE A 8 8.97 -29.25 9.12
N ASP A 9 7.87 -30.00 9.33
CA ASP A 9 7.86 -31.46 9.42
C ASP A 9 7.14 -32.05 8.20
N LEU A 10 7.53 -33.25 7.77
CA LEU A 10 6.73 -34.06 6.85
C LEU A 10 5.75 -34.91 7.65
N PHE A 11 4.59 -35.14 7.07
CA PHE A 11 3.57 -36.01 7.62
C PHE A 11 3.44 -37.28 6.78
N GLU A 12 3.17 -38.42 7.43
CA GLU A 12 2.82 -39.66 6.75
C GLU A 12 1.58 -39.44 5.85
N PRO A 13 1.58 -39.94 4.59
CA PRO A 13 0.47 -39.74 3.68
C PRO A 13 -0.87 -40.17 4.28
N GLY A 14 -1.85 -39.26 4.29
CA GLY A 14 -3.20 -39.52 4.79
C GLY A 14 -3.35 -39.51 6.31
N THR A 15 -2.34 -39.11 7.06
CA THR A 15 -2.36 -39.02 8.53
C THR A 15 -1.95 -37.63 9.01
N LEU A 16 -2.09 -37.36 10.31
CA LEU A 16 -1.53 -36.19 10.99
C LEU A 16 -0.26 -36.51 11.79
N ASN A 17 0.29 -37.74 11.59
CA ASN A 17 1.51 -38.13 12.26
C ASN A 17 2.73 -37.62 11.51
N VAL A 18 3.72 -37.11 12.24
CA VAL A 18 5.01 -36.73 11.67
C VAL A 18 5.71 -37.98 11.15
N ASP A 19 6.23 -37.93 9.92
CA ASP A 19 6.98 -39.04 9.33
C ASP A 19 8.22 -39.37 10.18
N PRO A 20 8.34 -40.60 10.72
CA PRO A 20 9.45 -40.96 11.59
C PRO A 20 10.80 -41.05 10.86
N LEU A 21 10.80 -41.15 9.52
CA LEU A 21 12.02 -41.20 8.72
C LEU A 21 12.57 -39.80 8.41
N LEU A 22 11.69 -38.80 8.35
CA LEU A 22 12.03 -37.38 8.07
C LEU A 22 11.26 -36.45 9.01
N PRO A 23 11.46 -36.55 10.33
CA PRO A 23 10.63 -35.86 11.32
C PRO A 23 10.86 -34.32 11.37
N ASN A 24 11.96 -33.85 10.78
CA ASN A 24 12.30 -32.43 10.73
C ASN A 24 13.07 -32.14 9.45
N ILE A 25 12.38 -31.60 8.45
CA ILE A 25 13.01 -31.28 7.17
C ILE A 25 13.61 -29.87 7.16
N ALA A 26 13.18 -28.97 8.02
CA ALA A 26 13.82 -27.69 8.27
C ALA A 26 13.41 -27.07 9.60
N ASP A 27 14.39 -26.61 10.36
CA ASP A 27 14.24 -25.59 11.39
C ASP A 27 14.79 -24.29 10.84
N ILE A 28 13.96 -23.26 10.76
CA ILE A 28 14.30 -21.99 10.16
C ILE A 28 14.19 -20.89 11.20
N PHE A 29 15.20 -20.03 11.27
CA PHE A 29 15.13 -18.80 12.06
C PHE A 29 15.33 -17.58 11.16
N THR A 30 14.64 -16.51 11.49
CA THR A 30 14.84 -15.21 10.89
C THR A 30 14.75 -14.15 11.96
N THR A 31 15.79 -13.33 12.08
CA THR A 31 15.79 -12.16 12.94
C THR A 31 15.89 -10.91 12.08
N SER A 32 15.01 -9.94 12.28
CA SER A 32 15.06 -8.67 11.58
C SER A 32 15.09 -7.50 12.55
N THR A 33 15.82 -6.46 12.17
CA THR A 33 15.85 -5.19 12.88
C THR A 33 15.67 -4.06 11.86
N TYR A 34 14.77 -3.15 12.15
CA TYR A 34 14.55 -1.92 11.40
C TYR A 34 14.72 -0.74 12.36
N GLU A 35 15.55 0.22 11.97
CA GLU A 35 15.77 1.47 12.70
C GLU A 35 15.59 2.64 11.73
N GLU A 36 14.85 3.66 12.13
CA GLU A 36 14.70 4.89 11.36
C GLU A 36 14.87 6.10 12.27
N TYR A 37 15.67 7.04 11.79
CA TYR A 37 15.82 8.37 12.37
C TYR A 37 15.38 9.40 11.35
N ALA A 38 14.50 10.32 11.75
CA ALA A 38 14.01 11.32 10.84
C ALA A 38 13.88 12.70 11.49
N ALA A 39 14.19 13.73 10.71
CA ALA A 39 13.90 15.12 11.02
C ALA A 39 12.95 15.68 9.96
N PHE A 40 11.97 16.47 10.37
CA PHE A 40 11.00 17.07 9.48
C PHE A 40 10.56 18.45 9.96
N GLY A 41 10.06 19.25 9.01
CA GLY A 41 9.48 20.56 9.30
C GLY A 41 8.49 20.95 8.22
N ASN A 42 7.51 21.76 8.62
CA ASN A 42 6.54 22.37 7.72
C ASN A 42 6.42 23.85 8.05
N ALA A 43 6.25 24.68 7.00
CA ALA A 43 5.97 26.10 7.13
C ALA A 43 4.73 26.44 6.29
N THR A 44 3.81 27.21 6.86
CA THR A 44 2.65 27.74 6.16
C THR A 44 2.71 29.26 6.14
N VAL A 45 2.60 29.84 4.95
CA VAL A 45 2.52 31.28 4.73
C VAL A 45 1.06 31.61 4.37
N HIS A 46 0.45 32.51 5.15
CA HIS A 46 -0.89 33.03 4.90
C HIS A 46 -0.79 34.32 4.07
N LEU A 47 -1.19 34.27 2.81
CA LEU A 47 -1.21 35.41 1.89
C LEU A 47 -2.61 36.02 1.90
N GLY A 48 -2.88 36.81 2.93
CA GLY A 48 -4.19 37.37 3.20
C GLY A 48 -5.17 36.34 3.78
N PRO A 49 -6.50 36.66 3.82
CA PRO A 49 -7.49 35.81 4.50
C PRO A 49 -7.90 34.55 3.73
N ARG A 50 -7.52 34.45 2.45
CA ARG A 50 -8.05 33.41 1.55
C ARG A 50 -7.02 32.45 0.99
N PHE A 51 -5.75 32.80 1.00
CA PHE A 51 -4.74 32.01 0.30
C PHE A 51 -3.62 31.56 1.25
N ASP A 52 -3.40 30.27 1.32
CA ASP A 52 -2.37 29.63 2.14
C ASP A 52 -1.43 28.84 1.23
N ILE A 53 -0.12 28.94 1.47
CA ILE A 53 0.92 28.10 0.87
C ILE A 53 1.62 27.36 1.99
N THR A 54 1.71 26.04 1.87
CA THR A 54 2.42 25.19 2.81
C THR A 54 3.56 24.47 2.10
N LEU A 55 4.76 24.51 2.68
CA LEU A 55 5.93 23.75 2.23
C LEU A 55 6.40 22.87 3.35
N GLY A 56 6.80 21.65 3.04
CA GLY A 56 7.30 20.69 3.98
C GLY A 56 8.49 19.91 3.46
N GLY A 57 9.35 19.49 4.37
CA GLY A 57 10.49 18.62 4.08
C GLY A 57 10.73 17.63 5.21
N ARG A 58 11.17 16.42 4.85
CA ARG A 58 11.57 15.36 5.78
C ARG A 58 12.82 14.68 5.23
N TYR A 59 13.82 14.56 6.06
CA TYR A 59 14.96 13.67 5.84
C TYR A 59 14.85 12.48 6.77
N SER A 60 14.89 11.28 6.20
CA SER A 60 14.87 10.00 6.92
C SER A 60 16.14 9.23 6.60
N HIS A 61 16.73 8.61 7.62
CA HIS A 61 17.80 7.65 7.48
C HIS A 61 17.37 6.34 8.11
N ASN A 62 17.31 5.28 7.32
CA ASN A 62 16.93 3.94 7.79
C ASN A 62 18.10 2.96 7.70
N LYS A 63 18.08 1.98 8.58
CA LYS A 63 19.00 0.85 8.61
C LYS A 63 18.19 -0.41 8.81
N GLN A 64 18.48 -1.42 8.02
CA GLN A 64 17.85 -2.73 8.15
C GLN A 64 18.93 -3.80 8.26
N PHE A 65 18.65 -4.78 9.09
CA PHE A 65 19.47 -5.96 9.27
C PHE A 65 18.56 -7.17 9.29
N VAL A 66 18.94 -8.20 8.54
CA VAL A 66 18.30 -9.52 8.55
C VAL A 66 19.39 -10.55 8.74
N ASP A 67 19.16 -11.43 9.69
CA ASP A 67 19.92 -12.65 9.91
C ASP A 67 18.96 -13.83 9.77
N GLN A 68 19.20 -14.67 8.78
CA GLN A 68 18.44 -15.88 8.56
C GLN A 68 19.35 -17.10 8.51
N GLY A 69 18.80 -18.24 8.87
CA GLY A 69 19.48 -19.51 8.76
C GLY A 69 18.59 -20.64 9.19
N GLY A 70 19.15 -21.84 9.19
CA GLY A 70 18.42 -23.01 9.62
C GLY A 70 19.24 -24.29 9.52
N THR A 71 18.62 -25.40 9.93
CA THR A 71 19.14 -26.75 9.80
C THR A 71 18.10 -27.65 9.14
N GLY A 72 18.54 -28.68 8.45
CA GLY A 72 17.66 -29.60 7.72
C GLY A 72 17.75 -29.48 6.21
N LEU A 73 17.07 -30.38 5.50
CA LEU A 73 17.16 -30.55 4.04
C LEU A 73 16.67 -29.30 3.27
N LEU A 74 15.65 -28.64 3.78
CA LEU A 74 15.04 -27.43 3.19
C LEU A 74 15.38 -26.16 3.96
N ALA A 75 16.44 -26.18 4.77
CA ALA A 75 16.87 -24.98 5.47
C ALA A 75 17.43 -23.93 4.48
N PRO A 76 17.13 -22.64 4.69
CA PRO A 76 17.74 -21.59 3.91
C PRO A 76 19.24 -21.46 4.23
N PRO A 77 20.04 -20.91 3.34
CA PRO A 77 21.43 -20.61 3.63
C PRO A 77 21.54 -19.64 4.81
N ALA A 78 22.57 -19.79 5.62
CA ALA A 78 22.89 -18.77 6.60
C ALA A 78 23.27 -17.49 5.85
N LEU A 79 22.55 -16.41 6.11
CA LEU A 79 22.73 -15.14 5.42
C LEU A 79 22.50 -13.97 6.38
N GLU A 80 23.50 -13.13 6.51
CA GLU A 80 23.34 -11.79 7.07
C GLU A 80 23.24 -10.77 5.93
N SER A 81 22.20 -10.00 5.92
CA SER A 81 22.01 -8.91 4.95
C SER A 81 21.73 -7.59 5.65
N ARG A 82 22.32 -6.52 5.13
CA ARG A 82 22.20 -5.17 5.68
C ARG A 82 21.88 -4.19 4.57
N SER A 83 20.99 -3.27 4.87
CA SER A 83 20.77 -2.10 4.02
C SER A 83 20.78 -0.83 4.86
N SER A 84 21.22 0.27 4.27
CA SER A 84 21.23 1.58 4.91
C SER A 84 21.00 2.64 3.83
N GLU A 85 20.04 3.52 4.08
CA GLU A 85 19.60 4.50 3.09
C GLU A 85 19.20 5.81 3.75
N GLY A 86 19.55 6.93 3.11
CA GLY A 86 19.09 8.27 3.47
C GLY A 86 18.23 8.84 2.37
N VAL A 87 16.99 9.28 2.68
CA VAL A 87 16.04 9.80 1.70
C VAL A 87 15.48 11.14 2.14
N PHE A 88 15.45 12.08 1.20
CA PHE A 88 14.76 13.36 1.37
C PHE A 88 13.43 13.34 0.62
N THR A 89 12.35 13.63 1.35
CA THR A 89 11.01 13.82 0.81
C THR A 89 10.55 15.25 1.07
N TRP A 90 9.71 15.75 0.19
CA TRP A 90 9.21 17.13 0.25
C TRP A 90 7.75 17.18 -0.15
N SER A 91 7.07 18.24 0.26
CA SER A 91 5.70 18.53 -0.17
C SER A 91 5.48 20.02 -0.33
N GLY A 92 4.63 20.38 -1.28
CA GLY A 92 4.11 21.73 -1.46
C GLY A 92 2.60 21.67 -1.63
N ALA A 93 1.89 22.58 -1.00
CA ALA A 93 0.43 22.70 -1.14
C ALA A 93 0.03 24.16 -1.20
N ALA A 94 -1.00 24.44 -1.99
CA ALA A 94 -1.68 25.72 -2.02
C ALA A 94 -3.17 25.50 -1.75
N LYS A 95 -3.77 26.36 -0.94
CA LYS A 95 -5.19 26.34 -0.61
C LYS A 95 -5.80 27.72 -0.80
N TYR A 96 -6.92 27.78 -1.51
CA TYR A 96 -7.68 28.97 -1.75
C TYR A 96 -9.09 28.86 -1.19
N LYS A 97 -9.45 29.73 -0.26
CA LYS A 97 -10.81 29.83 0.32
C LYS A 97 -11.68 30.66 -0.61
N VAL A 98 -12.53 30.00 -1.39
CA VAL A 98 -13.52 30.66 -2.26
C VAL A 98 -14.55 31.40 -1.41
N SER A 99 -15.02 30.73 -0.36
CA SER A 99 -15.93 31.27 0.66
C SER A 99 -15.59 30.71 2.05
N SER A 100 -16.38 31.00 3.06
CA SER A 100 -16.26 30.38 4.39
C SER A 100 -16.44 28.85 4.35
N ASN A 101 -17.17 28.37 3.37
CA ASN A 101 -17.64 26.99 3.29
C ASN A 101 -17.08 26.22 2.10
N VAL A 102 -16.27 26.88 1.23
CA VAL A 102 -15.69 26.25 0.03
C VAL A 102 -14.22 26.60 -0.05
N ALA A 103 -13.38 25.58 -0.17
CA ALA A 103 -11.96 25.69 -0.41
C ALA A 103 -11.53 24.80 -1.59
N LEU A 104 -10.67 25.35 -2.43
CA LEU A 104 -9.92 24.61 -3.46
C LEU A 104 -8.50 24.41 -2.96
N TYR A 105 -7.89 23.30 -3.34
CA TYR A 105 -6.49 23.04 -3.02
C TYR A 105 -5.77 22.31 -4.14
N THR A 106 -4.46 22.44 -4.14
CA THR A 106 -3.55 21.59 -4.91
C THR A 106 -2.38 21.20 -4.04
N ARG A 107 -1.83 20.02 -4.31
CA ARG A 107 -0.70 19.47 -3.58
C ARG A 107 0.23 18.71 -4.51
N VAL A 108 1.54 18.86 -4.30
CA VAL A 108 2.57 18.02 -4.91
C VAL A 108 3.43 17.48 -3.77
N ALA A 109 3.69 16.18 -3.77
CA ALA A 109 4.49 15.56 -2.71
C ALA A 109 5.31 14.40 -3.25
N LYS A 110 6.56 14.28 -2.76
CA LYS A 110 7.41 13.12 -2.97
C LYS A 110 7.26 12.17 -1.79
N GLY A 111 6.97 10.89 -2.08
CA GLY A 111 6.99 9.78 -1.13
C GLY A 111 8.03 8.73 -1.53
N PHE A 112 8.34 7.80 -0.63
CA PHE A 112 9.21 6.65 -0.90
C PHE A 112 8.80 5.47 -0.02
N ARG A 113 9.19 4.26 -0.44
CA ARG A 113 9.27 3.08 0.42
C ARG A 113 10.74 2.67 0.51
N PRO A 114 11.27 2.36 1.70
CA PRO A 114 12.65 1.93 1.85
C PRO A 114 12.88 0.60 1.13
N GLY A 115 14.07 0.44 0.57
CA GLY A 115 14.58 -0.85 0.14
C GLY A 115 14.87 -1.76 1.32
N GLY A 116 15.29 -2.99 1.07
CA GLY A 116 15.59 -3.92 2.13
C GLY A 116 16.22 -5.22 1.66
N PRO A 117 16.59 -6.08 2.60
CA PRO A 117 17.03 -7.43 2.30
C PRO A 117 15.85 -8.34 1.94
N ASN A 118 16.09 -9.25 0.99
CA ASN A 118 15.19 -10.37 0.70
C ASN A 118 15.51 -11.55 1.64
N LEU A 119 14.46 -12.24 2.07
CA LEU A 119 14.59 -13.57 2.69
C LEU A 119 14.81 -14.59 1.57
N LEU A 120 15.96 -15.26 1.60
CA LEU A 120 16.32 -16.18 0.52
C LEU A 120 15.89 -17.62 0.86
N PRO A 121 15.27 -18.32 -0.10
CA PRO A 121 14.94 -19.73 0.06
C PRO A 121 16.19 -20.63 -0.01
N PRO A 122 16.09 -21.91 0.35
CA PRO A 122 17.16 -22.88 0.11
C PRO A 122 17.43 -23.03 -1.40
N ASN A 123 18.68 -23.31 -1.76
CA ASN A 123 19.10 -23.55 -3.14
C ASN A 123 18.79 -22.43 -4.13
N VAL A 124 19.01 -21.20 -3.70
CA VAL A 124 18.80 -20.02 -4.54
C VAL A 124 19.68 -20.07 -5.80
N PRO A 125 19.15 -19.83 -7.00
CA PRO A 125 19.96 -19.69 -8.20
C PRO A 125 20.98 -18.55 -8.06
N ALA A 126 22.14 -18.74 -8.69
CA ALA A 126 23.12 -17.66 -8.80
C ALA A 126 22.47 -16.43 -9.45
N GLY A 127 22.72 -15.26 -8.88
CA GLY A 127 22.16 -13.99 -9.36
C GLY A 127 20.80 -13.60 -8.77
N THR A 128 20.22 -14.40 -7.88
CA THR A 128 19.00 -13.98 -7.15
C THR A 128 19.27 -12.74 -6.31
N PRO A 129 18.44 -11.69 -6.40
CA PRO A 129 18.64 -10.44 -5.67
C PRO A 129 18.58 -10.66 -4.17
N GLN A 130 19.66 -10.40 -3.44
CA GLN A 130 19.70 -10.46 -1.98
C GLN A 130 19.04 -9.25 -1.32
N THR A 131 18.96 -8.15 -2.06
CA THR A 131 18.34 -6.89 -1.62
C THR A 131 17.52 -6.30 -2.75
N TYR A 132 16.59 -5.45 -2.40
CA TYR A 132 15.87 -4.58 -3.32
C TYR A 132 16.04 -3.12 -2.90
N SER A 133 16.04 -2.22 -3.87
CA SER A 133 16.24 -0.79 -3.66
C SER A 133 14.95 -0.11 -3.20
N SER A 134 15.08 1.10 -2.64
CA SER A 134 13.92 1.96 -2.41
C SER A 134 13.20 2.30 -3.72
N ASP A 135 11.92 2.50 -3.62
CA ASP A 135 11.14 3.15 -4.67
C ASP A 135 10.72 4.57 -4.25
N SER A 136 10.38 5.38 -5.22
CA SER A 136 9.88 6.72 -4.94
C SER A 136 8.74 7.09 -5.87
N LEU A 137 7.85 7.92 -5.37
CA LEU A 137 6.73 8.46 -6.14
C LEU A 137 6.64 9.98 -5.98
N ILE A 138 6.08 10.62 -7.00
CA ILE A 138 5.61 12.00 -6.94
C ILE A 138 4.11 11.97 -7.20
N SER A 139 3.36 12.51 -6.24
CA SER A 139 1.90 12.65 -6.31
C SER A 139 1.52 14.09 -6.58
N TYR A 140 0.67 14.30 -7.55
CA TYR A 140 0.02 15.56 -7.90
C TYR A 140 -1.46 15.42 -7.61
N GLU A 141 -2.03 16.36 -6.87
CA GLU A 141 -3.42 16.30 -6.42
C GLU A 141 -4.06 17.70 -6.56
N ALA A 142 -5.30 17.75 -6.98
CA ALA A 142 -6.13 18.96 -6.96
C ALA A 142 -7.54 18.57 -6.51
N GLY A 143 -8.11 19.36 -5.59
CA GLY A 143 -9.38 19.02 -4.99
C GLY A 143 -10.18 20.21 -4.47
N ILE A 144 -11.39 19.86 -4.05
CA ILE A 144 -12.36 20.77 -3.46
C ILE A 144 -12.87 20.21 -2.15
N LYS A 145 -12.98 21.08 -1.15
CA LYS A 145 -13.68 20.83 0.11
C LYS A 145 -14.82 21.84 0.21
N ALA A 146 -16.05 21.34 0.34
CA ALA A 146 -17.21 22.19 0.42
C ALA A 146 -18.23 21.65 1.42
N GLU A 147 -18.90 22.54 2.14
CA GLU A 147 -20.07 22.19 2.96
C GLU A 147 -21.15 23.26 2.82
N THR A 148 -22.40 22.89 3.04
CA THR A 148 -23.51 23.86 3.12
C THR A 148 -23.45 24.61 4.44
N ALA A 149 -24.02 25.83 4.50
CA ALA A 149 -24.00 26.66 5.69
C ALA A 149 -24.68 26.01 6.91
N ASP A 150 -25.69 25.20 6.66
CA ASP A 150 -26.41 24.41 7.67
C ASP A 150 -25.75 23.06 7.98
N ARG A 151 -24.63 22.74 7.31
CA ARG A 151 -23.89 21.48 7.41
C ARG A 151 -24.72 20.23 7.05
N SER A 152 -25.82 20.43 6.34
CA SER A 152 -26.65 19.32 5.86
C SER A 152 -25.96 18.49 4.78
N PHE A 153 -25.04 19.09 4.01
CA PHE A 153 -24.25 18.41 3.00
C PHE A 153 -22.79 18.85 3.04
N SER A 154 -21.86 17.89 2.93
CA SER A 154 -20.45 18.14 2.75
C SER A 154 -19.86 17.22 1.69
N ILE A 155 -18.88 17.74 0.95
CA ILE A 155 -18.11 16.99 -0.05
C ILE A 155 -16.61 17.34 0.04
N ASP A 156 -15.77 16.30 -0.03
CA ASP A 156 -14.34 16.39 -0.27
C ASP A 156 -14.05 15.53 -1.50
N ALA A 157 -13.53 16.13 -2.56
CA ALA A 157 -13.25 15.44 -3.80
C ALA A 157 -11.92 15.88 -4.38
N ALA A 158 -11.14 14.94 -4.89
CA ALA A 158 -9.84 15.20 -5.49
C ALA A 158 -9.61 14.35 -6.73
N ALA A 159 -8.91 14.92 -7.71
CA ALA A 159 -8.27 14.19 -8.79
C ALA A 159 -6.77 14.10 -8.51
N PHE A 160 -6.16 12.97 -8.85
CA PHE A 160 -4.74 12.75 -8.62
C PHE A 160 -4.04 12.11 -9.81
N HIS A 161 -2.74 12.39 -9.89
CA HIS A 161 -1.78 11.72 -10.77
C HIS A 161 -0.54 11.35 -9.95
N ILE A 162 -0.08 10.11 -10.08
CA ILE A 162 1.11 9.60 -9.40
C ILE A 162 2.06 9.04 -10.44
N ASP A 163 3.29 9.55 -10.44
CA ASP A 163 4.43 8.94 -11.13
C ASP A 163 5.26 8.14 -10.12
N TRP A 164 5.53 6.89 -10.44
CA TRP A 164 6.23 5.96 -9.56
C TRP A 164 7.46 5.40 -10.25
N THR A 165 8.61 5.49 -9.58
CA THR A 165 9.91 5.08 -10.10
C THR A 165 10.47 3.95 -9.25
N ASP A 166 11.10 2.96 -9.91
CA ASP A 166 11.71 1.78 -9.31
C ASP A 166 10.74 0.98 -8.41
N ILE A 167 9.47 0.90 -8.85
CA ILE A 167 8.40 0.29 -8.08
C ILE A 167 8.80 -1.08 -7.52
N GLN A 168 8.67 -1.24 -6.21
CA GLN A 168 8.87 -2.53 -5.56
C GLN A 168 7.69 -3.44 -5.84
N LEU A 169 7.97 -4.58 -6.44
CA LEU A 169 7.00 -5.59 -6.83
C LEU A 169 7.37 -6.93 -6.19
N PHE A 170 6.34 -7.67 -5.78
CA PHE A 170 6.53 -9.05 -5.38
C PHE A 170 6.63 -9.93 -6.63
N THR A 171 7.64 -10.76 -6.69
CA THR A 171 7.88 -11.71 -7.78
C THR A 171 8.11 -13.11 -7.23
N VAL A 172 7.96 -14.12 -8.08
CA VAL A 172 8.24 -15.51 -7.74
C VAL A 172 9.37 -16.01 -8.62
N ILE A 173 10.50 -16.36 -8.00
CA ILE A 173 11.66 -16.96 -8.65
C ILE A 173 11.82 -18.37 -8.10
N ASN A 174 11.78 -19.40 -8.97
CA ASN A 174 11.87 -20.82 -8.58
C ASN A 174 10.90 -21.20 -7.44
N ASN A 175 9.63 -20.76 -7.53
CA ASN A 175 8.55 -20.95 -6.54
C ASN A 175 8.74 -20.22 -5.21
N PHE A 176 9.69 -19.28 -5.12
CA PHE A 176 9.90 -18.48 -3.90
C PHE A 176 9.57 -17.01 -4.15
N GLY A 177 8.81 -16.43 -3.21
CA GLY A 177 8.42 -15.05 -3.26
C GLY A 177 9.54 -14.11 -2.80
N LEU A 178 9.88 -13.14 -3.64
CA LEU A 178 10.91 -12.13 -3.40
C LEU A 178 10.41 -10.75 -3.80
N ASN A 179 10.98 -9.71 -3.21
CA ASN A 179 10.78 -8.36 -3.69
C ASN A 179 11.83 -8.01 -4.75
N ALA A 180 11.39 -7.38 -5.83
CA ALA A 180 12.24 -6.85 -6.89
C ALA A 180 11.78 -5.46 -7.30
N ASN A 181 12.67 -4.65 -7.87
CA ASN A 181 12.31 -3.36 -8.42
C ASN A 181 11.83 -3.54 -9.87
N GLY A 182 10.65 -3.02 -10.19
CA GLY A 182 9.92 -3.28 -11.43
C GLY A 182 9.85 -2.10 -12.41
N GLY A 183 10.81 -1.17 -12.38
CA GLY A 183 10.82 -0.05 -13.31
C GLY A 183 9.84 1.07 -12.93
N LYS A 184 9.06 1.58 -13.90
CA LYS A 184 8.18 2.74 -13.69
C LYS A 184 6.72 2.36 -13.78
N ALA A 185 5.90 3.02 -12.95
CA ALA A 185 4.45 2.91 -12.99
C ALA A 185 3.80 4.29 -12.89
N LYS A 186 2.51 4.36 -13.14
CA LYS A 186 1.70 5.54 -12.89
C LYS A 186 0.31 5.15 -12.39
N SER A 187 -0.31 6.08 -11.66
CA SER A 187 -1.69 5.94 -11.24
C SER A 187 -2.43 7.25 -11.47
N ASP A 188 -3.53 7.19 -12.19
CA ASP A 188 -4.44 8.30 -12.44
C ASP A 188 -5.77 7.99 -11.77
N GLY A 189 -6.43 8.97 -11.14
CA GLY A 189 -7.71 8.71 -10.52
C GLY A 189 -8.39 9.92 -9.92
N PHE A 190 -9.53 9.64 -9.32
CA PHE A 190 -10.25 10.59 -8.47
C PHE A 190 -10.82 9.86 -7.26
N GLU A 191 -10.97 10.59 -6.18
CA GLU A 191 -11.58 10.13 -4.95
C GLU A 191 -12.55 11.18 -4.40
N PHE A 192 -13.52 10.71 -3.65
CA PHE A 192 -14.47 11.60 -3.00
C PHE A 192 -15.04 11.01 -1.72
N THR A 193 -15.40 11.89 -0.83
CA THR A 193 -16.22 11.62 0.36
C THR A 193 -17.36 12.63 0.39
N ALA A 194 -18.60 12.16 0.43
CA ALA A 194 -19.78 13.00 0.57
C ALA A 194 -20.59 12.56 1.78
N THR A 195 -21.09 13.52 2.54
CA THR A 195 -21.95 13.24 3.70
C THR A 195 -23.21 14.10 3.61
N LEU A 196 -24.36 13.47 3.82
CA LEU A 196 -25.67 14.10 3.79
C LEU A 196 -26.37 13.90 5.15
N ARG A 197 -26.86 14.99 5.73
CA ARG A 197 -27.61 15.06 7.00
C ARG A 197 -28.89 15.86 6.80
N PRO A 198 -29.91 15.31 6.11
CA PRO A 198 -31.10 16.07 5.73
C PRO A 198 -32.01 16.40 6.94
N THR A 199 -31.89 15.59 7.97
CA THR A 199 -32.67 15.76 9.21
C THR A 199 -31.88 15.29 10.43
N ARG A 200 -32.32 15.63 11.63
CA ARG A 200 -31.71 15.14 12.87
C ARG A 200 -31.75 13.62 12.93
N GLY A 201 -30.66 13.04 13.38
CA GLY A 201 -30.49 11.60 13.51
C GLY A 201 -30.16 10.86 12.20
N PHE A 202 -30.39 11.42 11.02
CA PHE A 202 -30.09 10.78 9.76
C PHE A 202 -28.73 11.22 9.23
N VAL A 203 -27.83 10.25 8.97
CA VAL A 203 -26.53 10.47 8.33
C VAL A 203 -26.37 9.46 7.20
N PHE A 204 -26.14 9.95 5.99
CA PHE A 204 -25.72 9.14 4.86
C PHE A 204 -24.32 9.57 4.46
N SER A 205 -23.39 8.61 4.37
CA SER A 205 -22.02 8.84 3.95
C SER A 205 -21.70 7.96 2.74
N LEU A 206 -21.17 8.57 1.68
CA LEU A 206 -20.70 7.90 0.48
C LEU A 206 -19.25 8.28 0.25
N ASN A 207 -18.37 7.31 0.16
CA ASN A 207 -16.98 7.52 -0.24
C ASN A 207 -16.61 6.56 -1.35
N GLY A 208 -15.75 7.00 -2.24
CA GLY A 208 -15.34 6.18 -3.36
C GLY A 208 -14.08 6.69 -4.03
N ALA A 209 -13.45 5.79 -4.76
CA ALA A 209 -12.31 6.08 -5.60
C ALA A 209 -12.41 5.35 -6.94
N TYR A 210 -11.97 6.02 -7.97
CA TYR A 210 -11.61 5.44 -9.25
C TYR A 210 -10.10 5.51 -9.40
N THR A 211 -9.44 4.39 -9.66
CA THR A 211 -7.99 4.30 -9.77
C THR A 211 -7.59 3.53 -11.03
N LYS A 212 -6.73 4.13 -11.85
CA LYS A 212 -6.14 3.51 -13.03
C LYS A 212 -4.63 3.46 -12.88
N ALA A 213 -4.14 2.43 -12.17
CA ALA A 213 -2.72 2.21 -11.95
C ALA A 213 -2.17 1.19 -12.96
N ARG A 214 -1.02 1.50 -13.58
CA ARG A 214 -0.38 0.67 -14.61
C ARG A 214 1.12 0.88 -14.71
N LEU A 215 1.82 -0.13 -15.22
CA LEU A 215 3.22 -0.01 -15.59
C LEU A 215 3.41 0.98 -16.74
N LYS A 216 4.53 1.70 -16.72
CA LYS A 216 5.01 2.59 -17.82
C LYS A 216 6.15 1.94 -18.61
N THR A 217 6.82 0.97 -18.01
CA THR A 217 7.92 0.22 -18.62
C THR A 217 7.71 -1.27 -18.34
N ASP A 218 8.30 -2.13 -19.17
CA ASP A 218 8.37 -3.55 -18.87
C ASP A 218 9.16 -3.76 -17.56
N THR A 219 8.81 -4.78 -16.82
CA THR A 219 9.53 -5.22 -15.63
C THR A 219 10.60 -6.25 -15.99
N ASP A 220 11.39 -6.69 -15.00
CA ASP A 220 12.23 -7.88 -15.15
C ASP A 220 11.36 -9.07 -15.59
N PRO A 221 11.87 -9.94 -16.50
CA PRO A 221 11.12 -11.12 -16.97
C PRO A 221 10.58 -12.03 -15.85
N ASN A 222 11.26 -12.11 -14.71
CA ASN A 222 10.80 -12.88 -13.56
C ASN A 222 9.57 -12.27 -12.87
N VAL A 223 9.35 -10.97 -13.02
CA VAL A 223 8.14 -10.26 -12.54
C VAL A 223 7.01 -10.41 -13.55
N GLY A 224 7.35 -10.42 -14.86
CA GLY A 224 6.44 -10.72 -15.96
C GLY A 224 5.46 -9.62 -16.32
N GLY A 225 5.65 -8.40 -15.84
CA GLY A 225 4.79 -7.25 -16.18
C GLY A 225 5.26 -6.52 -17.43
N LEU A 226 4.33 -6.17 -18.31
CA LEU A 226 4.59 -5.40 -19.52
C LEU A 226 4.08 -3.97 -19.38
N SER A 227 4.66 -3.06 -20.15
CA SER A 227 4.19 -1.67 -20.22
C SER A 227 2.70 -1.61 -20.59
N GLY A 228 1.92 -0.88 -19.78
CA GLY A 228 0.46 -0.79 -19.91
C GLY A 228 -0.32 -1.75 -19.00
N ASP A 229 0.31 -2.79 -18.47
CA ASP A 229 -0.35 -3.74 -17.56
C ASP A 229 -0.88 -3.04 -16.30
N PRO A 230 -2.09 -3.37 -15.85
CA PRO A 230 -2.61 -2.87 -14.58
C PRO A 230 -1.79 -3.43 -13.41
N LEU A 231 -1.55 -2.60 -12.40
CA LEU A 231 -0.86 -3.04 -11.20
C LEU A 231 -1.70 -4.07 -10.42
N PRO A 232 -1.06 -5.11 -9.87
CA PRO A 232 -1.74 -6.08 -9.00
C PRO A 232 -2.40 -5.41 -7.78
N PHE A 233 -3.44 -6.06 -7.26
CA PHE A 233 -4.19 -5.64 -6.06
C PHE A 233 -4.78 -4.22 -6.14
N THR A 234 -4.96 -3.68 -7.35
CA THR A 234 -5.50 -2.33 -7.55
C THR A 234 -6.87 -2.40 -8.25
N PRO A 235 -7.98 -2.41 -7.49
CA PRO A 235 -9.31 -2.36 -8.07
C PRO A 235 -9.54 -0.99 -8.72
N LYS A 236 -10.20 -0.97 -9.90
CA LYS A 236 -10.54 0.29 -10.59
C LYS A 236 -11.55 1.13 -9.82
N PHE A 237 -12.51 0.47 -9.15
CA PHE A 237 -13.53 1.12 -8.35
C PHE A 237 -13.56 0.52 -6.95
N ASN A 238 -13.62 1.41 -5.97
CA ASN A 238 -13.85 1.10 -4.57
C ASN A 238 -14.89 2.10 -4.06
N VAL A 239 -16.04 1.61 -3.61
CA VAL A 239 -17.13 2.47 -3.12
C VAL A 239 -17.66 1.89 -1.82
N ASN A 240 -17.87 2.77 -0.84
CA ASN A 240 -18.54 2.44 0.42
C ASN A 240 -19.68 3.44 0.64
N ALA A 241 -20.84 2.91 0.99
CA ALA A 241 -22.00 3.68 1.42
C ALA A 241 -22.41 3.25 2.81
N ASN A 242 -22.66 4.22 3.68
CA ASN A 242 -23.15 3.98 5.03
C ASN A 242 -24.38 4.86 5.28
N VAL A 243 -25.39 4.30 5.94
CA VAL A 243 -26.55 5.02 6.40
C VAL A 243 -26.77 4.70 7.86
N ASP A 244 -26.96 5.75 8.66
CA ASP A 244 -27.27 5.66 10.07
C ASP A 244 -28.48 6.53 10.37
N TYR A 245 -29.38 6.02 11.19
CA TYR A 245 -30.52 6.77 11.69
C TYR A 245 -30.66 6.54 13.16
N SER A 246 -30.66 7.63 13.93
CA SER A 246 -30.91 7.62 15.38
C SER A 246 -32.11 8.48 15.77
N TRP A 247 -32.81 8.05 16.80
CA TRP A 247 -33.96 8.77 17.33
C TRP A 247 -34.12 8.60 18.86
N SER A 248 -34.63 9.59 19.49
CA SER A 248 -34.92 9.55 20.96
C SER A 248 -36.14 8.67 21.26
N LEU A 249 -36.01 7.82 22.27
CA LEU A 249 -37.11 7.02 22.84
C LEU A 249 -37.74 7.69 24.06
N GLY A 250 -37.25 8.89 24.47
CA GLY A 250 -37.66 9.60 25.65
C GLY A 250 -36.71 9.42 26.84
N GLY A 251 -36.64 10.43 27.71
CA GLY A 251 -35.61 10.50 28.75
C GLY A 251 -34.21 10.54 28.14
N ASP A 252 -33.25 9.82 28.72
CA ASP A 252 -31.87 9.73 28.27
C ASP A 252 -31.65 8.54 27.32
N SER A 253 -32.73 7.93 26.80
CA SER A 253 -32.65 6.75 25.93
C SER A 253 -32.70 7.12 24.46
N GLU A 254 -31.76 6.57 23.66
CA GLU A 254 -31.68 6.72 22.20
C GLU A 254 -31.67 5.35 21.55
N ALA A 255 -32.34 5.21 20.40
CA ALA A 255 -32.25 4.04 19.53
C ALA A 255 -31.58 4.42 18.23
N PHE A 256 -30.90 3.46 17.59
CA PHE A 256 -30.29 3.66 16.29
C PHE A 256 -30.39 2.40 15.42
N VAL A 257 -30.35 2.61 14.11
CA VAL A 257 -30.22 1.56 13.10
C VAL A 257 -29.25 2.05 12.03
N GLY A 258 -28.41 1.15 11.54
CA GLY A 258 -27.44 1.48 10.50
C GLY A 258 -27.28 0.35 9.53
N ALA A 259 -26.84 0.69 8.31
CA ALA A 259 -26.45 -0.26 7.27
C ALA A 259 -25.23 0.26 6.52
N SER A 260 -24.38 -0.68 6.06
CA SER A 260 -23.23 -0.37 5.24
C SER A 260 -23.16 -1.29 4.02
N LEU A 261 -22.71 -0.72 2.90
CA LEU A 261 -22.46 -1.43 1.66
C LEU A 261 -21.04 -1.10 1.19
N ARG A 262 -20.26 -2.15 0.85
CA ARG A 262 -18.96 -2.00 0.22
C ARG A 262 -18.95 -2.73 -1.11
N SER A 263 -18.45 -2.06 -2.15
CA SER A 263 -18.27 -2.62 -3.49
C SER A 263 -16.86 -2.38 -3.98
N LEU A 264 -16.24 -3.44 -4.49
CA LEU A 264 -14.92 -3.42 -5.12
C LEU A 264 -15.04 -4.00 -6.52
N SER A 265 -14.42 -3.37 -7.51
CA SER A 265 -14.28 -3.98 -8.83
C SER A 265 -13.27 -5.13 -8.80
N LYS A 266 -13.27 -5.93 -9.85
CA LYS A 266 -12.27 -6.99 -10.05
C LYS A 266 -10.85 -6.40 -9.98
N GLN A 267 -9.95 -7.16 -9.37
CA GLN A 267 -8.51 -6.88 -9.30
C GLN A 267 -7.73 -8.14 -9.65
N ARG A 268 -6.50 -7.98 -10.08
CA ARG A 268 -5.58 -9.09 -10.37
C ARG A 268 -4.61 -9.27 -9.21
N ALA A 269 -4.15 -10.49 -8.99
CA ALA A 269 -3.16 -10.78 -7.95
C ALA A 269 -1.71 -10.64 -8.46
N ASN A 270 -1.50 -10.73 -9.79
CA ASN A 270 -0.17 -10.73 -10.43
C ASN A 270 -0.26 -10.19 -11.86
N PHE A 271 0.88 -10.06 -12.52
CA PHE A 271 0.95 -9.77 -13.94
C PHE A 271 0.70 -11.04 -14.76
N ASP A 272 -0.03 -10.89 -15.85
CA ASP A 272 -0.56 -12.01 -16.65
C ASP A 272 0.50 -12.89 -17.33
N ALA A 273 1.67 -12.32 -17.66
CA ALA A 273 2.69 -13.03 -18.44
C ALA A 273 3.53 -14.02 -17.61
N GLY A 274 3.66 -13.79 -16.29
CA GLY A 274 4.53 -14.62 -15.44
C GLY A 274 3.84 -15.84 -14.84
N PHE A 275 2.69 -15.67 -14.23
CA PHE A 275 2.04 -16.72 -13.42
C PHE A 275 1.09 -17.60 -14.22
N GLY A 276 0.33 -17.03 -15.17
CA GLY A 276 -0.59 -17.78 -16.01
C GLY A 276 0.10 -18.77 -16.94
N ALA A 277 1.27 -18.36 -17.49
CA ALA A 277 2.07 -19.23 -18.34
C ALA A 277 2.74 -20.39 -17.58
N LEU A 278 3.08 -20.20 -16.30
CA LEU A 278 3.74 -21.22 -15.48
C LEU A 278 2.78 -22.30 -14.97
N TYR A 279 1.51 -21.96 -14.75
CA TYR A 279 0.53 -22.84 -14.11
C TYR A 279 -0.71 -23.14 -14.97
N GLY A 280 -0.75 -22.67 -16.22
CA GLY A 280 -1.89 -22.90 -17.12
C GLY A 280 -3.22 -22.34 -16.59
N LEU A 281 -3.16 -21.38 -15.68
CA LEU A 281 -4.35 -20.76 -15.11
C LEU A 281 -4.84 -19.66 -16.04
N ASP A 282 -5.93 -19.93 -16.73
CA ASP A 282 -6.64 -18.90 -17.49
C ASP A 282 -7.09 -17.76 -16.56
N ARG A 283 -6.98 -16.54 -17.07
CA ARG A 283 -7.35 -15.30 -16.36
C ARG A 283 -8.84 -15.29 -16.02
N PRO A 284 -9.24 -14.93 -14.81
CA PRO A 284 -10.63 -14.63 -14.53
C PRO A 284 -11.08 -13.31 -15.19
#